data_b5c9bfdc3176464615a1ae0cbcc9b504
#
_entry.id   b5c9bfdc3176464615a1ae0cbcc9b504
#
_cell.length_a   1.000
_cell.length_b   1.000
_cell.length_c   1.000
_cell.angle_alpha   90.00
_cell.angle_beta   90.00
_cell.angle_gamma   90.00
#
_symmetry.space_group_name_H-M   'P 1'
#
loop_
_entity.id
_entity.type
_entity.pdbx_description
1 polymer ?
#
loop_
_entity_poly.entity_id
_entity_poly.type
_entity_poly.pdbx_seq_one_letter_code
_entity_poly.pdbx_strand_id
1 'polypeptide(L)'
;GKDALQEASSSKNDSLKILGVSQALTSSIMDVKMSKGVSKDFLLAKQCGVDGVICPPSEIERTKNLYDLIVTPGIRLNNDTKDDQKNTTTPENAIIAGAKYIVMGRSIKNNLDYILNEVDI
;
A
#
# COMPACT_ATOMS: atom_id res chain seq x y z
N GLY A 1 13.18 -10.31 5.05
CA GLY A 1 13.90 -10.87 3.93
C GLY A 1 13.22 -12.10 3.33
N LYS A 2 13.86 -12.69 2.36
CA LYS A 2 13.32 -13.83 1.60
C LYS A 2 12.88 -14.99 2.47
N ASP A 3 13.72 -15.39 3.43
CA ASP A 3 13.45 -16.54 4.28
C ASP A 3 12.20 -16.32 5.16
N ALA A 4 12.05 -15.13 5.70
CA ALA A 4 10.88 -14.78 6.50
C ALA A 4 9.59 -14.82 5.67
N LEU A 5 9.63 -14.30 4.42
CA LEU A 5 8.49 -14.33 3.52
C LEU A 5 8.11 -15.75 3.13
N GLN A 6 9.09 -16.61 2.83
CA GLN A 6 8.84 -17.99 2.49
C GLN A 6 8.24 -18.77 3.66
N GLU A 7 8.77 -18.57 4.87
CA GLU A 7 8.25 -19.20 6.07
C GLU A 7 6.81 -18.77 6.34
N ALA A 8 6.52 -17.48 6.28
CA ALA A 8 5.17 -16.97 6.47
C ALA A 8 4.20 -17.54 5.43
N SER A 9 4.59 -17.55 4.16
CA SER A 9 3.74 -18.05 3.08
C SER A 9 3.49 -19.55 3.18
N SER A 10 4.47 -20.32 3.63
CA SER A 10 4.34 -21.77 3.82
C SER A 10 3.47 -22.13 5.01
N SER A 11 3.39 -21.26 6.02
CA SER A 11 2.67 -21.52 7.27
C SER A 11 1.21 -21.07 7.23
N LYS A 12 0.81 -20.30 6.23
CA LYS A 12 -0.56 -19.78 6.15
C LYS A 12 -1.54 -20.88 5.78
N ASN A 13 -2.79 -20.71 6.20
CA ASN A 13 -3.93 -21.51 5.72
C ASN A 13 -4.76 -20.69 4.71
N ASP A 14 -5.81 -21.28 4.14
CA ASP A 14 -6.62 -20.66 3.10
C ASP A 14 -7.36 -19.40 3.55
N SER A 15 -7.58 -19.22 4.85
CA SER A 15 -8.28 -18.05 5.39
C SER A 15 -7.34 -16.87 5.69
N LEU A 16 -6.03 -17.10 5.70
CA LEU A 16 -5.03 -16.09 6.04
C LEU A 16 -4.38 -15.54 4.77
N LYS A 17 -4.31 -14.22 4.67
CA LYS A 17 -3.60 -13.53 3.60
C LYS A 17 -2.30 -12.94 4.14
N ILE A 18 -1.23 -13.12 3.39
CA ILE A 18 0.08 -12.56 3.70
C ILE A 18 0.35 -11.39 2.77
N LEU A 19 0.66 -10.23 3.35
CA LEU A 19 1.00 -9.04 2.60
C LEU A 19 2.47 -8.70 2.80
N GLY A 20 3.18 -8.52 1.69
CA GLY A 20 4.57 -8.07 1.72
C GLY A 20 4.64 -6.55 1.82
N VAL A 21 5.61 -6.05 2.58
CA VAL A 21 5.86 -4.60 2.73
C VAL A 21 7.21 -4.27 2.14
N SER A 22 7.29 -3.27 1.26
CA SER A 22 8.56 -2.85 0.70
C SER A 22 9.33 -1.94 1.66
N GLN A 23 10.64 -1.92 1.52
CA GLN A 23 11.50 -1.00 2.28
C GLN A 23 11.17 0.46 1.98
N ALA A 24 10.73 0.76 0.77
CA ALA A 24 10.34 2.13 0.38
C ALA A 24 9.22 2.68 1.25
N LEU A 25 8.35 1.82 1.77
CA LEU A 25 7.25 2.23 2.64
C LEU A 25 7.73 2.56 4.06
N THR A 26 8.74 1.85 4.55
CA THR A 26 9.25 2.00 5.91
C THR A 26 10.39 2.99 6.02
N SER A 27 10.96 3.39 4.89
CA SER A 27 12.09 4.32 4.85
C SER A 27 11.62 5.77 4.94
N SER A 28 12.19 6.51 5.87
CA SER A 28 12.04 7.96 5.93
C SER A 28 12.92 8.67 4.90
N ILE A 29 13.78 7.95 4.21
CA ILE A 29 14.69 8.49 3.20
C ILE A 29 13.93 8.57 1.89
N MET A 30 13.40 9.75 1.61
CA MET A 30 12.55 10.02 0.44
C MET A 30 13.35 10.23 -0.85
N ASP A 31 14.67 10.13 -0.80
CA ASP A 31 15.55 10.40 -1.94
C ASP A 31 15.93 9.17 -2.75
N VAL A 32 15.28 8.05 -2.51
CA VAL A 32 15.45 6.90 -3.40
C VAL A 32 14.77 7.26 -4.72
N LYS A 33 15.58 7.59 -5.71
CA LYS A 33 15.10 7.70 -7.10
C LYS A 33 14.36 6.41 -7.42
N MET A 34 13.05 6.50 -7.46
CA MET A 34 12.21 5.35 -7.81
C MET A 34 12.62 4.87 -9.19
N SER A 35 13.15 3.67 -9.25
CA SER A 35 13.41 3.04 -10.53
C SER A 35 12.09 2.95 -11.32
N LYS A 36 12.18 3.06 -12.65
CA LYS A 36 10.99 3.03 -13.51
C LYS A 36 10.26 1.68 -13.52
N GLY A 37 10.73 0.69 -12.77
CA GLY A 37 10.15 -0.65 -12.70
C GLY A 37 9.52 -0.96 -11.35
N VAL A 38 8.93 -2.15 -11.28
CA VAL A 38 8.43 -2.70 -10.01
C VAL A 38 9.60 -2.90 -9.06
N SER A 39 9.39 -2.56 -7.79
CA SER A 39 10.40 -2.78 -6.76
C SER A 39 10.88 -4.23 -6.73
N LYS A 40 12.20 -4.42 -6.57
CA LYS A 40 12.78 -5.76 -6.40
C LYS A 40 12.17 -6.51 -5.22
N ASP A 41 11.81 -5.78 -4.16
CA ASP A 41 11.15 -6.37 -2.99
C ASP A 41 9.82 -6.99 -3.36
N PHE A 42 9.04 -6.36 -4.24
CA PHE A 42 7.74 -6.88 -4.66
C PHE A 42 7.88 -8.08 -5.60
N LEU A 43 8.89 -8.09 -6.46
CA LEU A 43 9.19 -9.26 -7.28
C LEU A 43 9.59 -10.44 -6.41
N LEU A 44 10.45 -10.23 -5.42
CA LEU A 44 10.86 -11.26 -4.48
C LEU A 44 9.68 -11.78 -3.66
N ALA A 45 8.82 -10.89 -3.18
CA ALA A 45 7.62 -11.27 -2.43
C ALA A 45 6.70 -12.15 -3.29
N LYS A 46 6.55 -11.83 -4.57
CA LYS A 46 5.77 -12.64 -5.51
C LYS A 46 6.33 -14.06 -5.62
N GLN A 47 7.64 -14.19 -5.73
CA GLN A 47 8.31 -15.49 -5.78
C GLN A 47 8.13 -16.29 -4.49
N CYS A 48 8.02 -15.62 -3.35
CA CYS A 48 7.79 -16.24 -2.06
C CYS A 48 6.33 -16.64 -1.81
N GLY A 49 5.40 -16.28 -2.70
CA GLY A 49 4.00 -16.71 -2.61
C GLY A 49 3.12 -15.83 -1.73
N VAL A 50 3.49 -14.58 -1.47
CA VAL A 50 2.60 -13.66 -0.73
C VAL A 50 1.35 -13.33 -1.55
N ASP A 51 0.25 -13.05 -0.87
CA ASP A 51 -1.05 -12.82 -1.52
C ASP A 51 -1.18 -11.40 -2.08
N GLY A 52 -0.49 -10.44 -1.48
CA GLY A 52 -0.55 -9.06 -1.91
C GLY A 52 0.56 -8.24 -1.31
N VAL A 53 0.46 -6.93 -1.47
CA VAL A 53 1.49 -6.00 -1.00
C VAL A 53 0.87 -4.77 -0.37
N ILE A 54 1.64 -4.17 0.54
CA ILE A 54 1.40 -2.83 1.04
C ILE A 54 2.42 -1.92 0.37
N CYS A 55 1.94 -0.97 -0.42
CA CYS A 55 2.83 -0.08 -1.15
C CYS A 55 2.36 1.38 -1.07
N PRO A 56 3.31 2.34 -1.16
CA PRO A 56 2.94 3.74 -1.17
C PRO A 56 2.15 4.10 -2.45
N PRO A 57 1.37 5.18 -2.42
CA PRO A 57 0.53 5.58 -3.56
C PRO A 57 1.29 5.70 -4.88
N SER A 58 2.54 6.15 -4.85
CA SER A 58 3.37 6.31 -6.04
C SER A 58 3.72 5.01 -6.74
N GLU A 59 3.59 3.87 -6.08
CA GLU A 59 3.95 2.56 -6.64
C GLU A 59 2.75 1.73 -7.09
N ILE A 60 1.53 2.17 -6.85
CA ILE A 60 0.33 1.38 -7.16
C ILE A 60 0.29 0.99 -8.63
N GLU A 61 0.49 1.95 -9.52
CA GLU A 61 0.36 1.70 -10.95
C GLU A 61 1.40 0.71 -11.49
N ARG A 62 2.60 0.73 -10.94
CA ARG A 62 3.65 -0.22 -11.32
C ARG A 62 3.40 -1.61 -10.79
N THR A 63 2.68 -1.70 -9.67
CA THR A 63 2.51 -2.94 -8.92
C THR A 63 1.22 -3.68 -9.29
N LYS A 64 0.23 -2.97 -9.82
CA LYS A 64 -1.10 -3.54 -10.11
C LYS A 64 -1.09 -4.69 -11.10
N ASN A 65 -0.07 -4.79 -11.96
CA ASN A 65 0.07 -5.88 -12.91
C ASN A 65 0.63 -7.16 -12.28
N LEU A 66 1.24 -7.05 -11.10
CA LEU A 66 1.78 -8.18 -10.36
C LEU A 66 0.83 -8.70 -9.29
N TYR A 67 0.03 -7.82 -8.71
CA TYR A 67 -0.82 -8.14 -7.59
C TYR A 67 -2.21 -7.56 -7.77
N ASP A 68 -3.23 -8.37 -7.51
CA ASP A 68 -4.61 -7.90 -7.40
C ASP A 68 -4.88 -7.28 -6.02
N LEU A 69 -4.20 -7.80 -4.99
CA LEU A 69 -4.38 -7.34 -3.62
C LEU A 69 -3.31 -6.31 -3.28
N ILE A 70 -3.67 -5.04 -3.45
CA ILE A 70 -2.81 -3.91 -3.12
C ILE A 70 -3.49 -3.09 -2.03
N VAL A 71 -2.77 -2.90 -0.92
CA VAL A 71 -3.17 -2.06 0.20
C VAL A 71 -2.25 -0.85 0.23
N THR A 72 -2.82 0.36 0.30
CA THR A 72 -1.99 1.56 0.29
C THR A 72 -2.31 2.46 1.50
N PRO A 73 -1.28 2.91 2.24
CA PRO A 73 -1.42 3.93 3.28
C PRO A 73 -1.22 5.32 2.70
N GLY A 74 -1.18 6.32 3.57
CA GLY A 74 -0.95 7.70 3.13
C GLY A 74 -2.18 8.33 2.52
N ILE A 75 -3.36 7.86 2.88
CA ILE A 75 -4.61 8.37 2.34
C ILE A 75 -5.04 9.59 3.15
N ARG A 76 -5.32 10.68 2.43
CA ARG A 76 -5.75 11.96 3.00
C ARG A 76 -6.93 12.50 2.21
N LEU A 77 -7.79 13.23 2.89
CA LEU A 77 -8.80 14.04 2.22
C LEU A 77 -8.18 15.35 1.73
N ASN A 78 -8.80 15.98 0.74
CA ASN A 78 -8.25 17.17 0.12
C ASN A 78 -8.04 18.35 1.10
N ASN A 79 -8.84 18.40 2.16
CA ASN A 79 -8.77 19.46 3.17
C ASN A 79 -7.87 19.12 4.36
N ASP A 80 -7.24 17.95 4.36
CA ASP A 80 -6.33 17.57 5.44
C ASP A 80 -4.96 18.24 5.29
N THR A 81 -4.33 18.52 6.43
CA THR A 81 -2.93 18.92 6.43
C THR A 81 -2.06 17.72 6.06
N LYS A 82 -1.10 17.96 5.17
CA LYS A 82 -0.09 16.97 4.83
C LYS A 82 1.04 17.06 5.85
N ASP A 83 0.89 16.37 6.98
CA ASP A 83 1.85 16.42 8.07
C ASP A 83 3.28 16.06 7.63
N ASP A 84 3.73 14.89 8.02
CA ASP A 84 5.07 14.37 7.77
C ASP A 84 5.12 13.35 6.62
N GLN A 85 3.98 12.99 6.05
CA GLN A 85 3.91 12.06 4.92
C GLN A 85 3.96 12.81 3.60
N LYS A 86 5.04 12.60 2.85
CA LYS A 86 5.23 13.21 1.53
C LYS A 86 4.55 12.43 0.41
N ASN A 87 4.28 11.15 0.61
CA ASN A 87 3.69 10.26 -0.40
C ASN A 87 2.23 9.99 -0.02
N THR A 88 1.36 10.90 -0.42
CA THR A 88 -0.06 10.86 -0.08
C THR A 88 -0.95 10.89 -1.32
N THR A 89 -2.18 10.42 -1.17
CA THR A 89 -3.21 10.51 -2.21
C THR A 89 -4.58 10.54 -1.55
N THR A 90 -5.62 10.77 -2.35
CA THR A 90 -7.01 10.72 -1.88
C THR A 90 -7.54 9.28 -2.00
N PRO A 91 -8.64 8.93 -1.28
CA PRO A 91 -9.27 7.63 -1.43
C PRO A 91 -9.62 7.31 -2.88
N GLU A 92 -10.23 8.25 -3.58
CA GLU A 92 -10.67 8.09 -4.97
C GLU A 92 -9.49 7.82 -5.89
N ASN A 93 -8.42 8.60 -5.77
CA ASN A 93 -7.24 8.44 -6.61
C ASN A 93 -6.53 7.11 -6.35
N ALA A 94 -6.50 6.66 -5.09
CA ALA A 94 -5.90 5.37 -4.75
C ALA A 94 -6.65 4.21 -5.42
N ILE A 95 -7.98 4.25 -5.38
CA ILE A 95 -8.81 3.21 -6.00
C ILE A 95 -8.67 3.24 -7.52
N ILE A 96 -8.70 4.42 -8.13
CA ILE A 96 -8.51 4.58 -9.58
C ILE A 96 -7.14 4.04 -10.00
N ALA A 97 -6.10 4.27 -9.21
CA ALA A 97 -4.76 3.77 -9.51
C ALA A 97 -4.65 2.25 -9.43
N GLY A 98 -5.50 1.59 -8.66
CA GLY A 98 -5.54 0.13 -8.56
C GLY A 98 -5.47 -0.45 -7.14
N ALA A 99 -5.53 0.37 -6.10
CA ALA A 99 -5.57 -0.14 -4.73
C ALA A 99 -6.90 -0.82 -4.46
N LYS A 100 -6.86 -1.96 -3.78
CA LYS A 100 -8.06 -2.68 -3.36
C LYS A 100 -8.52 -2.27 -1.98
N TYR A 101 -7.58 -1.94 -1.11
CA TYR A 101 -7.84 -1.45 0.24
C TYR A 101 -6.98 -0.23 0.51
N ILE A 102 -7.49 0.68 1.31
CA ILE A 102 -6.76 1.87 1.74
C ILE A 102 -6.65 1.86 3.26
N VAL A 103 -5.55 2.44 3.75
CA VAL A 103 -5.34 2.61 5.19
C VAL A 103 -5.41 4.10 5.50
N MET A 104 -6.35 4.46 6.36
CA MET A 104 -6.52 5.85 6.82
C MET A 104 -6.39 5.90 8.33
N GLY A 105 -5.49 6.71 8.81
CA GLY A 105 -5.30 6.92 10.25
C GLY A 105 -5.85 8.27 10.70
N ARG A 106 -5.01 9.30 10.62
CA ARG A 106 -5.34 10.66 11.11
C ARG A 106 -6.56 11.27 10.41
N SER A 107 -6.73 11.04 9.12
CA SER A 107 -7.89 11.52 8.37
C SER A 107 -9.21 11.00 8.90
N ILE A 108 -9.27 9.73 9.31
CA ILE A 108 -10.49 9.15 9.86
C ILE A 108 -10.89 9.87 11.14
N LYS A 109 -9.93 10.07 12.04
CA LYS A 109 -10.19 10.70 13.34
C LYS A 109 -10.84 12.08 13.19
N ASN A 110 -10.41 12.85 12.19
CA ASN A 110 -10.85 14.23 12.00
C ASN A 110 -12.06 14.36 11.07
N ASN A 111 -12.37 13.34 10.27
CA ASN A 111 -13.33 13.43 9.18
C ASN A 111 -14.25 12.21 9.08
N LEU A 112 -14.52 11.53 10.18
CA LEU A 112 -15.25 10.26 10.16
C LEU A 112 -16.62 10.38 9.50
N ASP A 113 -17.39 11.40 9.85
CA ASP A 113 -18.73 11.59 9.28
C ASP A 113 -18.69 11.82 7.77
N TYR A 114 -17.74 12.62 7.32
CA TYR A 114 -17.55 12.84 5.89
C TYR A 114 -17.19 11.54 5.14
N ILE A 115 -16.27 10.76 5.71
CA ILE A 115 -15.83 9.50 5.10
C ILE A 115 -16.98 8.51 4.99
N LEU A 116 -17.80 8.40 6.03
CA LEU A 116 -18.92 7.45 6.04
C LEU A 116 -20.04 7.84 5.07
N ASN A 117 -20.24 9.14 4.82
CA ASN A 117 -21.40 9.63 4.07
C ASN A 117 -21.06 10.06 2.63
N GLU A 118 -19.84 10.55 2.39
CA GLU A 118 -19.48 11.25 1.15
C GLU A 118 -18.44 10.53 0.31
N VAL A 119 -17.65 9.63 0.92
CA VAL A 119 -16.60 8.92 0.17
C VAL A 119 -17.18 7.63 -0.41
N ASP A 120 -17.17 7.54 -1.74
CA ASP A 120 -17.59 6.36 -2.48
C ASP A 120 -16.36 5.51 -2.80
N ILE A 121 -16.19 4.49 -2.02
CA ILE A 121 -15.08 3.56 -2.19
C ILE A 121 -15.56 2.12 -2.37
#